data_70333c2bc81ad974b9ae91a602f3fdc7
#
_entry.id   70333c2bc81ad974b9ae91a602f3fdc7
#
_cell.length_a   1.000
_cell.length_b   1.000
_cell.length_c   1.000
_cell.angle_alpha   90.00
_cell.angle_beta   90.00
_cell.angle_gamma   90.00
#
_symmetry.space_group_name_H-M   'P 1'
#
loop_
_entity.id
_entity.type
_entity.pdbx_description
1 polymer ?
#
loop_
_entity_poly.entity_id
_entity_poly.type
_entity_poly.pdbx_seq_one_letter_code
_entity_poly.pdbx_strand_id
1 'polypeptide(L)'
;MIIQETENAKLGLPAKITAKVNSLVDPEIISLLYDASNAGVKIDLIVRGICCLVPGVHGFSENIRVISIVGQLLEHSRIFIFENNSNPLYYMGSADWMPRNLDRRVELVFPVEDEDIKKRVQEVITVSFKDTVNARQQLSTGVYKLSLIHISEPTRPEPI
;
A
#
# COMPACT_ATOMS: atom_id res chain seq x y z
N MET A 1 10.81 -10.07 3.25
CA MET A 1 9.34 -10.13 3.04
C MET A 1 8.97 -9.79 1.59
N ILE A 2 9.28 -8.61 1.04
CA ILE A 2 8.95 -8.27 -0.37
C ILE A 2 9.51 -9.31 -1.35
N ILE A 3 10.77 -9.70 -1.18
CA ILE A 3 11.41 -10.74 -2.00
C ILE A 3 10.66 -12.06 -1.90
N GLN A 4 10.19 -12.44 -0.71
CA GLN A 4 9.43 -13.68 -0.53
C GLN A 4 8.10 -13.66 -1.29
N GLU A 5 7.37 -12.54 -1.27
CA GLU A 5 6.16 -12.40 -2.07
C GLU A 5 6.46 -12.50 -3.58
N THR A 6 7.57 -11.92 -4.00
CA THR A 6 8.03 -12.01 -5.40
C THR A 6 8.28 -13.47 -5.81
N GLU A 7 8.96 -14.25 -4.98
CA GLU A 7 9.21 -15.67 -5.24
C GLU A 7 7.90 -16.48 -5.20
N ASN A 8 7.01 -16.19 -4.25
CA ASN A 8 5.69 -16.83 -4.21
C ASN A 8 4.92 -16.61 -5.52
N ALA A 9 4.89 -15.36 -6.02
CA ALA A 9 4.23 -15.05 -7.29
C ALA A 9 4.84 -15.76 -8.49
N LYS A 10 6.16 -15.85 -8.56
CA LYS A 10 6.86 -16.61 -9.63
C LYS A 10 6.51 -18.09 -9.62
N LEU A 11 6.20 -18.65 -8.47
CA LEU A 11 5.77 -20.04 -8.30
C LEU A 11 4.26 -20.24 -8.50
N GLY A 12 3.51 -19.19 -8.80
CA GLY A 12 2.05 -19.22 -8.93
C GLY A 12 1.31 -19.36 -7.59
N LEU A 13 1.98 -19.09 -6.48
CA LEU A 13 1.40 -19.11 -5.14
C LEU A 13 0.73 -17.77 -4.81
N PRO A 14 -0.26 -17.73 -3.88
CA PRO A 14 -0.85 -16.49 -3.41
C PRO A 14 0.20 -15.51 -2.92
N ALA A 15 0.20 -14.31 -3.47
CA ALA A 15 1.16 -13.26 -3.16
C ALA A 15 0.49 -11.88 -3.23
N LYS A 16 0.61 -11.12 -2.16
CA LYS A 16 0.09 -9.76 -2.08
C LYS A 16 0.86 -8.95 -1.04
N ILE A 17 1.06 -7.68 -1.31
CA ILE A 17 1.65 -6.72 -0.37
C ILE A 17 0.65 -5.60 -0.13
N THR A 18 0.38 -5.32 1.13
CA THR A 18 -0.38 -4.14 1.53
C THR A 18 0.46 -3.36 2.54
N ALA A 19 0.68 -2.09 2.30
CA ALA A 19 1.42 -1.25 3.22
C ALA A 19 0.77 0.12 3.40
N LYS A 20 0.78 0.60 4.63
CA LYS A 20 0.41 1.96 5.01
C LYS A 20 1.61 2.61 5.66
N VAL A 21 2.11 3.66 5.03
CA VAL A 21 3.28 4.43 5.49
C VAL A 21 3.02 5.92 5.35
N ASN A 22 3.82 6.72 6.03
CA ASN A 22 3.75 8.17 5.82
C ASN A 22 4.53 8.59 4.56
N SER A 23 5.69 7.98 4.30
CA SER A 23 6.52 8.31 3.14
C SER A 23 7.17 7.06 2.54
N LEU A 24 7.26 7.04 1.22
CA LEU A 24 7.91 6.00 0.43
C LEU A 24 8.93 6.66 -0.50
N VAL A 25 10.20 6.64 -0.11
CA VAL A 25 11.30 7.35 -0.79
C VAL A 25 12.51 6.45 -1.03
N ASP A 26 12.66 5.37 -0.25
CA ASP A 26 13.80 4.48 -0.34
C ASP A 26 13.91 3.82 -1.72
N PRO A 27 14.99 4.05 -2.48
CA PRO A 27 15.10 3.55 -3.85
C PRO A 27 15.25 2.03 -3.92
N GLU A 28 15.81 1.39 -2.91
CA GLU A 28 15.94 -0.07 -2.87
C GLU A 28 14.57 -0.73 -2.67
N ILE A 29 13.78 -0.24 -1.73
CA ILE A 29 12.40 -0.74 -1.51
C ILE A 29 11.55 -0.49 -2.75
N ILE A 30 11.64 0.68 -3.38
CA ILE A 30 10.89 0.99 -4.61
C ILE A 30 11.26 0.02 -5.73
N SER A 31 12.54 -0.28 -5.91
CA SER A 31 13.00 -1.25 -6.89
C SER A 31 12.44 -2.65 -6.62
N LEU A 32 12.47 -3.09 -5.37
CA LEU A 32 11.91 -4.39 -4.97
C LEU A 32 10.39 -4.46 -5.20
N LEU A 33 9.67 -3.37 -5.01
CA LEU A 33 8.22 -3.30 -5.29
C LEU A 33 7.93 -3.38 -6.79
N TYR A 34 8.76 -2.74 -7.64
CA TYR A 34 8.64 -2.88 -9.08
C TYR A 34 8.92 -4.32 -9.54
N ASP A 35 9.95 -4.96 -9.01
CA ASP A 35 10.25 -6.36 -9.30
C ASP A 35 9.11 -7.28 -8.87
N ALA A 36 8.53 -7.04 -7.70
CA ALA A 36 7.37 -7.77 -7.21
C ALA A 36 6.14 -7.59 -8.12
N SER A 37 5.85 -6.37 -8.56
CA SER A 37 4.78 -6.09 -9.50
C SER A 37 4.98 -6.82 -10.82
N ASN A 38 6.20 -6.82 -11.36
CA ASN A 38 6.54 -7.53 -12.59
C ASN A 38 6.41 -9.05 -12.46
N ALA A 39 6.62 -9.59 -11.26
CA ALA A 39 6.40 -11.00 -10.97
C ALA A 39 4.92 -11.39 -10.80
N GLY A 40 4.01 -10.41 -10.75
CA GLY A 40 2.57 -10.62 -10.60
C GLY A 40 2.03 -10.40 -9.18
N VAL A 41 2.85 -9.90 -8.25
CA VAL A 41 2.37 -9.53 -6.91
C VAL A 41 1.44 -8.34 -6.99
N LYS A 42 0.25 -8.47 -6.41
CA LYS A 42 -0.66 -7.35 -6.24
C LYS A 42 -0.22 -6.49 -5.06
N ILE A 43 -0.05 -5.18 -5.29
CA ILE A 43 0.50 -4.27 -4.29
C ILE A 43 -0.44 -3.10 -4.07
N ASP A 44 -0.96 -2.98 -2.87
CA ASP A 44 -1.84 -1.91 -2.43
C ASP A 44 -1.14 -1.03 -1.38
N LEU A 45 -0.89 0.22 -1.71
CA LEU A 45 -0.15 1.16 -0.86
C LEU A 45 -1.02 2.34 -0.43
N ILE A 46 -0.92 2.71 0.84
CA ILE A 46 -1.44 3.96 1.40
C ILE A 46 -0.23 4.80 1.81
N VAL A 47 0.03 5.87 1.09
CA VAL A 47 1.15 6.78 1.34
C VAL A 47 0.63 8.19 1.55
N ARG A 48 0.67 8.67 2.79
CA ARG A 48 0.09 9.97 3.14
C ARG A 48 0.91 11.15 2.64
N GLY A 49 2.23 11.05 2.73
CA GLY A 49 3.17 12.11 2.39
C GLY A 49 3.88 11.87 1.05
N ILE A 50 5.20 11.94 1.05
CA ILE A 50 6.01 11.83 -0.16
C ILE A 50 6.00 10.39 -0.67
N CYS A 51 5.67 10.22 -1.94
CA CYS A 51 5.74 8.95 -2.65
C CYS A 51 6.58 9.11 -3.92
N CYS A 52 7.77 8.51 -3.93
CA CYS A 52 8.66 8.51 -5.11
C CYS A 52 8.39 7.32 -6.04
N LEU A 53 7.56 6.36 -5.63
CA LEU A 53 7.11 5.28 -6.50
C LEU A 53 6.01 5.79 -7.43
N VAL A 54 6.07 5.40 -8.70
CA VAL A 54 5.06 5.72 -9.71
C VAL A 54 4.24 4.46 -10.02
N PRO A 55 2.95 4.41 -9.66
CA PRO A 55 2.09 3.25 -9.90
C PRO A 55 1.56 3.21 -11.32
N GLY A 56 1.08 2.04 -11.75
CA GLY A 56 0.29 1.87 -12.97
C GLY A 56 1.06 2.04 -14.28
N VAL A 57 2.39 2.01 -14.26
CA VAL A 57 3.22 2.09 -15.47
C VAL A 57 3.36 0.70 -16.09
N HIS A 58 2.99 0.57 -17.37
CA HIS A 58 3.09 -0.70 -18.11
C HIS A 58 4.52 -1.24 -18.09
N GLY A 59 4.67 -2.53 -17.77
CA GLY A 59 5.96 -3.21 -17.68
C GLY A 59 6.78 -2.94 -16.42
N PHE A 60 6.29 -2.08 -15.50
CA PHE A 60 7.00 -1.73 -14.26
C PHE A 60 6.13 -1.84 -13.01
N SER A 61 4.98 -1.19 -13.00
CA SER A 61 4.15 -1.02 -11.81
C SER A 61 2.66 -1.22 -12.06
N GLU A 62 2.30 -2.06 -13.02
CA GLU A 62 0.91 -2.33 -13.42
C GLU A 62 0.07 -2.87 -12.26
N ASN A 63 0.68 -3.64 -11.37
CA ASN A 63 0.01 -4.28 -10.24
C ASN A 63 0.11 -3.44 -8.95
N ILE A 64 0.61 -2.22 -9.03
CA ILE A 64 0.74 -1.31 -7.89
C ILE A 64 -0.36 -0.26 -7.93
N ARG A 65 -1.09 -0.15 -6.84
CA ARG A 65 -2.04 0.93 -6.59
C ARG A 65 -1.57 1.73 -5.39
N VAL A 66 -1.56 3.05 -5.52
CA VAL A 66 -1.21 3.98 -4.44
C VAL A 66 -2.38 4.92 -4.20
N ILE A 67 -2.82 4.98 -2.95
CA ILE A 67 -3.75 6.02 -2.48
C ILE A 67 -3.09 6.88 -1.41
N SER A 68 -3.53 8.12 -1.31
CA SER A 68 -3.19 9.04 -0.23
C SER A 68 -4.46 9.47 0.48
N ILE A 69 -4.45 9.42 1.80
CA ILE A 69 -5.56 9.86 2.64
C ILE A 69 -5.04 10.98 3.54
N VAL A 70 -5.59 12.18 3.35
CA VAL A 70 -5.29 13.34 4.18
C VAL A 70 -6.60 13.88 4.71
N GLY A 71 -6.82 13.73 6.00
CA GLY A 71 -8.01 14.20 6.71
C GLY A 71 -7.67 15.26 7.76
N GLN A 72 -8.67 15.64 8.54
CA GLN A 72 -8.53 16.61 9.63
C GLN A 72 -7.68 16.04 10.78
N LEU A 73 -7.72 14.73 10.99
CA LEU A 73 -6.95 14.05 12.03
C LEU A 73 -5.69 13.42 11.44
N LEU A 74 -4.62 13.52 12.21
CA LEU A 74 -3.36 12.89 11.86
C LEU A 74 -3.44 11.38 12.09
N GLU A 75 -3.45 10.62 11.01
CA GLU A 75 -3.38 9.16 11.04
C GLU A 75 -1.94 8.73 10.72
N HIS A 76 -1.20 8.32 11.75
CA HIS A 76 0.26 8.10 11.69
C HIS A 76 0.69 6.63 11.85
N SER A 77 -0.25 5.71 11.78
CA SER A 77 0.06 4.28 11.86
C SER A 77 0.84 3.79 10.62
N ARG A 78 1.83 2.92 10.83
CA ARG A 78 2.52 2.17 9.78
C ARG A 78 2.13 0.72 9.92
N ILE A 79 1.66 0.16 8.83
CA ILE A 79 1.14 -1.21 8.76
C ILE A 79 1.73 -1.87 7.54
N PHE A 80 2.17 -3.12 7.68
CA PHE A 80 2.69 -3.94 6.61
C PHE A 80 2.02 -5.31 6.67
N ILE A 81 1.41 -5.75 5.56
CA ILE A 81 0.75 -7.03 5.45
C ILE A 81 1.29 -7.75 4.22
N PHE A 82 1.74 -8.98 4.42
CA PHE A 82 2.23 -9.86 3.36
C PHE A 82 1.38 -11.12 3.32
N GLU A 83 0.91 -11.51 2.14
CA GLU A 83 0.03 -12.67 1.96
C GLU A 83 0.70 -13.99 2.34
N ASN A 84 1.99 -14.10 2.09
CA ASN A 84 2.81 -15.22 2.53
C ASN A 84 2.17 -16.59 2.23
N ASN A 85 1.78 -16.82 0.98
CA ASN A 85 1.17 -18.07 0.54
C ASN A 85 -0.05 -18.49 1.40
N SER A 86 -1.03 -17.59 1.53
CA SER A 86 -2.27 -17.78 2.32
C SER A 86 -2.08 -17.91 3.84
N ASN A 87 -0.91 -17.56 4.36
CA ASN A 87 -0.65 -17.43 5.79
C ASN A 87 -0.18 -15.99 6.11
N PRO A 88 -1.09 -15.01 6.09
CA PRO A 88 -0.73 -13.61 6.09
C PRO A 88 0.01 -13.17 7.35
N LEU A 89 1.07 -12.41 7.12
CA LEU A 89 1.91 -11.81 8.17
C LEU A 89 1.59 -10.34 8.31
N TYR A 90 1.34 -9.92 9.54
CA TYR A 90 1.00 -8.55 9.90
C TYR A 90 2.11 -7.94 10.73
N TYR A 91 2.55 -6.75 10.35
CA TYR A 91 3.53 -5.96 11.08
C TYR A 91 3.03 -4.54 11.31
N MET A 92 3.41 -3.97 12.42
CA MET A 92 3.23 -2.56 12.74
C MET A 92 4.54 -1.96 13.21
N GLY A 93 4.69 -0.65 13.09
CA GLY A 93 5.93 -0.03 13.55
C GLY A 93 5.96 1.48 13.39
N SER A 94 7.13 2.03 13.67
CA SER A 94 7.41 3.46 13.57
C SER A 94 8.13 3.85 12.28
N ALA A 95 8.69 2.88 11.54
CA ALA A 95 9.50 3.14 10.37
C ALA A 95 8.68 3.46 9.12
N ASP A 96 9.04 4.54 8.44
CA ASP A 96 8.67 4.76 7.05
C ASP A 96 9.67 4.07 6.11
N TRP A 97 9.31 3.94 4.85
CA TRP A 97 10.19 3.46 3.80
C TRP A 97 11.04 4.62 3.24
N MET A 98 11.85 5.18 4.12
CA MET A 98 12.79 6.26 3.84
C MET A 98 14.20 5.86 4.30
N PRO A 99 15.28 6.24 3.55
CA PRO A 99 16.65 5.93 3.95
C PRO A 99 16.98 6.40 5.36
N ARG A 100 16.53 7.58 5.74
CA ARG A 100 16.74 8.15 7.09
C ARG A 100 16.12 7.29 8.21
N ASN A 101 14.98 6.65 7.98
CA ASN A 101 14.35 5.77 8.95
C ASN A 101 15.02 4.40 8.98
N LEU A 102 15.48 3.89 7.84
CA LEU A 102 16.06 2.56 7.71
C LEU A 102 17.54 2.53 8.14
N ASP A 103 18.28 3.60 7.86
CA ASP A 103 19.75 3.63 8.00
C ASP A 103 20.25 4.48 9.16
N ARG A 104 19.49 5.47 9.62
CA ARG A 104 19.97 6.52 10.53
C ARG A 104 19.18 6.68 11.82
N ARG A 105 18.06 5.97 12.00
CA ARG A 105 17.21 6.03 13.20
C ARG A 105 17.06 4.66 13.81
N VAL A 106 16.86 4.65 15.12
CA VAL A 106 16.36 3.47 15.81
C VAL A 106 14.85 3.43 15.63
N GLU A 107 14.38 2.48 14.86
CA GLU A 107 12.97 2.27 14.57
C GLU A 107 12.53 0.89 15.05
N LEU A 108 11.26 0.77 15.40
CA LEU A 108 10.67 -0.48 15.82
C LEU A 108 9.67 -0.96 14.78
N VAL A 109 9.83 -2.21 14.37
CA VAL A 109 8.83 -2.96 13.60
C VAL A 109 8.60 -4.28 14.29
N PHE A 110 7.38 -4.61 14.61
CA PHE A 110 7.03 -5.81 15.37
C PHE A 110 5.90 -6.58 14.69
N PRO A 111 5.90 -7.93 14.81
CA PRO A 111 4.82 -8.74 14.29
C PRO A 111 3.56 -8.57 15.15
N VAL A 112 2.40 -8.65 14.49
CA VAL A 112 1.09 -8.75 15.14
C VAL A 112 0.68 -10.22 15.09
N GLU A 113 0.66 -10.89 16.22
CA GLU A 113 0.38 -12.34 16.30
C GLU A 113 -1.07 -12.63 16.73
N ASP A 114 -1.68 -11.74 17.50
CA ASP A 114 -3.05 -11.88 17.99
C ASP A 114 -4.08 -11.75 16.85
N GLU A 115 -4.94 -12.75 16.70
CA GLU A 115 -5.91 -12.82 15.60
C GLU A 115 -6.97 -11.71 15.65
N ASP A 116 -7.37 -11.26 16.84
CA ASP A 116 -8.34 -10.17 16.97
C ASP A 116 -7.71 -8.82 16.58
N ILE A 117 -6.44 -8.64 16.91
CA ILE A 117 -5.68 -7.45 16.49
C ILE A 117 -5.45 -7.47 14.97
N LYS A 118 -5.11 -8.61 14.38
CA LYS A 118 -5.01 -8.76 12.92
C LYS A 118 -6.29 -8.34 12.22
N LYS A 119 -7.44 -8.78 12.71
CA LYS A 119 -8.75 -8.40 12.16
C LYS A 119 -8.96 -6.89 12.21
N ARG A 120 -8.65 -6.24 13.33
CA ARG A 120 -8.74 -4.77 13.47
C ARG A 120 -7.81 -4.04 12.51
N VAL A 121 -6.58 -4.51 12.37
CA VAL A 121 -5.62 -3.96 11.41
C VAL A 121 -6.15 -4.09 9.98
N GLN A 122 -6.70 -5.24 9.64
CA GLN A 122 -7.31 -5.47 8.32
C GLN A 122 -8.53 -4.56 8.09
N GLU A 123 -9.35 -4.34 9.11
CA GLU A 123 -10.48 -3.40 9.03
C GLU A 123 -10.03 -1.98 8.73
N VAL A 124 -8.99 -1.49 9.42
CA VAL A 124 -8.41 -0.16 9.17
C VAL A 124 -7.97 -0.02 7.71
N ILE A 125 -7.27 -1.00 7.18
CA ILE A 125 -6.84 -1.02 5.79
C ILE A 125 -8.04 -1.05 4.84
N THR A 126 -9.01 -1.93 5.10
CA THR A 126 -10.20 -2.07 4.26
C THR A 126 -11.02 -0.79 4.20
N VAL A 127 -11.26 -0.16 5.35
CA VAL A 127 -11.99 1.11 5.43
C VAL A 127 -11.22 2.21 4.70
N SER A 128 -9.90 2.27 4.86
CA SER A 128 -9.06 3.26 4.18
C SER A 128 -9.16 3.15 2.66
N PHE A 129 -9.17 1.94 2.10
CA PHE A 129 -9.35 1.75 0.65
C PHE A 129 -10.78 1.99 0.16
N LYS A 130 -11.77 1.96 1.04
CA LYS A 130 -13.17 2.30 0.73
C LYS A 130 -13.49 3.79 0.86
N ASP A 131 -12.57 4.58 1.41
CA ASP A 131 -12.77 6.03 1.54
C ASP A 131 -12.83 6.68 0.16
N THR A 132 -13.97 7.28 -0.16
CA THR A 132 -14.23 7.99 -1.41
C THR A 132 -14.28 9.50 -1.22
N VAL A 133 -14.19 9.97 0.01
CA VAL A 133 -14.25 11.40 0.36
C VAL A 133 -12.86 12.00 0.44
N ASN A 134 -11.96 11.35 1.18
CA ASN A 134 -10.62 11.89 1.45
C ASN A 134 -9.51 11.15 0.67
N ALA A 135 -9.74 9.90 0.26
CA ALA A 135 -8.75 9.12 -0.47
C ALA A 135 -8.57 9.64 -1.89
N ARG A 136 -7.32 9.83 -2.28
CA ARG A 136 -6.92 10.20 -3.64
C ARG A 136 -5.98 9.13 -4.20
N GLN A 137 -6.29 8.65 -5.39
CA GLN A 137 -5.46 7.68 -6.09
C GLN A 137 -4.40 8.40 -6.92
N GLN A 138 -3.15 7.95 -6.77
CA GLN A 138 -2.06 8.39 -7.64
C GLN A 138 -2.15 7.69 -9.00
N LEU A 139 -2.05 8.46 -10.05
CA LEU A 139 -2.00 7.98 -11.44
C LEU A 139 -0.56 7.80 -11.91
N SER A 140 -0.37 7.07 -13.01
CA SER A 140 0.94 6.91 -13.66
C SER A 140 1.57 8.22 -14.15
N THR A 141 0.77 9.27 -14.29
CA THR A 141 1.22 10.63 -14.61
C THR A 141 1.75 11.40 -13.39
N GLY A 142 1.69 10.81 -12.18
CA GLY A 142 2.00 11.49 -10.92
C GLY A 142 0.87 12.36 -10.37
N VAL A 143 -0.22 12.53 -11.10
CA VAL A 143 -1.39 13.30 -10.65
C VAL A 143 -2.24 12.45 -9.70
N TYR A 144 -2.82 13.09 -8.69
CA TYR A 144 -3.77 12.48 -7.77
C TYR A 144 -5.21 12.86 -8.15
N LYS A 145 -6.09 11.88 -8.18
CA LYS A 145 -7.54 12.09 -8.33
C LYS A 145 -8.31 11.46 -7.20
N LEU A 146 -9.54 11.92 -6.96
CA LEU A 146 -10.41 11.32 -5.96
C LEU A 146 -10.58 9.82 -6.24
N SER A 147 -10.43 9.00 -5.20
CA SER A 147 -10.56 7.55 -5.32
C SER A 147 -12.04 7.18 -5.41
N LEU A 148 -12.45 6.66 -6.57
CA LEU A 148 -13.83 6.22 -6.84
C LEU A 148 -13.94 4.69 -6.95
N ILE A 149 -12.99 3.96 -6.40
CA ILE A 149 -12.76 2.52 -6.68
C ILE A 149 -13.98 1.63 -6.32
N HIS A 150 -14.92 2.11 -5.52
CA HIS A 150 -16.08 1.33 -5.06
C HIS A 150 -17.44 1.98 -5.36
N ILE A 151 -17.46 3.05 -6.14
CA ILE A 151 -18.69 3.62 -6.65
C ILE A 151 -18.84 3.14 -8.09
N SER A 152 -19.73 2.17 -8.34
CA SER A 152 -20.46 2.16 -9.60
C SER A 152 -21.11 3.54 -9.68
N GLU A 153 -20.74 4.34 -10.67
CA GLU A 153 -21.30 5.68 -10.82
C GLU A 153 -22.82 5.60 -10.69
N PRO A 154 -23.42 6.31 -9.73
CA PRO A 154 -24.81 6.66 -9.90
C PRO A 154 -24.81 7.52 -11.16
N THR A 155 -25.50 7.07 -12.19
CA THR A 155 -25.83 7.88 -13.36
C THR A 155 -26.27 9.24 -12.84
N ARG A 156 -25.41 10.26 -12.99
CA ARG A 156 -25.83 11.63 -12.76
C ARG A 156 -26.98 11.87 -13.73
N PRO A 157 -28.16 12.31 -13.24
CA PRO A 157 -29.12 12.89 -14.15
C PRO A 157 -28.42 14.06 -14.84
N GLU A 158 -28.39 14.06 -16.14
CA GLU A 158 -27.88 15.20 -16.88
C GLU A 158 -28.66 16.44 -16.42
N PRO A 159 -28.00 17.58 -16.16
CA PRO A 159 -28.71 18.81 -15.86
C PRO A 159 -29.56 19.17 -17.08
N ILE A 160 -30.86 19.39 -16.83
CA ILE A 160 -31.82 19.93 -17.80
C ILE A 160 -31.48 21.38 -18.08
#